data_9df9b761192c69a0a8ca01b137e58ca1
#
_entry.id   9df9b761192c69a0a8ca01b137e58ca1
#
_cell.length_a   1.000
_cell.length_b   1.000
_cell.length_c   1.000
_cell.angle_alpha   90.00
_cell.angle_beta   90.00
_cell.angle_gamma   90.00
#
_symmetry.space_group_name_H-M   'P 1'
#
loop_
_entity.id
_entity.type
_entity.pdbx_description
1 polymer ?
#
loop_
_entity_poly.entity_id
_entity_poly.type
_entity_poly.pdbx_seq_one_letter_code
_entity_poly.pdbx_strand_id
1 'polypeptide(L)'
;ARQFGFEGVREFKLALAQDLGRTSSVHRAVSLEDDCAVVIQKILGSTAASLTALQHQLNPNTLNEAADLLAQATRIDCYSVGTTSAFMADDLQGRLFRLGKAAHAIHDAHKQLISAASLGIHGVAVAISHVGRMPFLLESVTFARQQGAKVIAITQPHTPLADMADVEIDVMVPPDAVMRVGTEAYIAH
;
A
#
# COMPACT_ATOMS: atom_id res chain seq x y z
N ALA A 1 -11.42 29.43 -22.12
CA ALA A 1 -11.87 29.99 -20.85
C ALA A 1 -13.02 30.97 -21.07
N ARG A 2 -12.84 32.03 -21.86
CA ARG A 2 -13.91 33.04 -22.09
C ARG A 2 -15.20 32.48 -22.70
N GLN A 3 -15.12 31.51 -23.59
CA GLN A 3 -16.29 30.81 -24.14
C GLN A 3 -17.08 30.01 -23.09
N PHE A 4 -16.47 29.70 -21.96
CA PHE A 4 -17.10 28.98 -20.83
C PHE A 4 -17.39 29.90 -19.64
N GLY A 5 -17.42 31.25 -19.85
CA GLY A 5 -17.81 32.22 -18.84
C GLY A 5 -16.72 32.57 -17.82
N PHE A 6 -15.44 32.20 -18.06
CA PHE A 6 -14.32 32.50 -17.17
C PHE A 6 -13.49 33.67 -17.72
N GLU A 7 -13.03 34.58 -16.85
CA GLU A 7 -12.21 35.75 -17.23
C GLU A 7 -10.85 35.34 -17.81
N GLY A 8 -10.30 34.18 -17.38
CA GLY A 8 -9.01 33.70 -17.86
C GLY A 8 -8.77 32.20 -17.67
N VAL A 9 -7.66 31.72 -18.24
CA VAL A 9 -7.24 30.29 -18.13
C VAL A 9 -6.96 29.90 -16.69
N ARG A 10 -6.45 30.81 -15.87
CA ARG A 10 -6.14 30.58 -14.46
C ARG A 10 -7.41 30.32 -13.66
N GLU A 11 -8.42 31.14 -13.86
CA GLU A 11 -9.73 31.00 -13.22
C GLU A 11 -10.43 29.70 -13.67
N PHE A 12 -10.40 29.39 -14.96
CA PHE A 12 -10.90 28.12 -15.50
C PHE A 12 -10.21 26.90 -14.89
N LYS A 13 -8.87 26.92 -14.81
CA LYS A 13 -8.11 25.84 -14.17
C LYS A 13 -8.44 25.71 -12.69
N LEU A 14 -8.61 26.81 -11.98
CA LEU A 14 -8.97 26.80 -10.58
C LEU A 14 -10.38 26.24 -10.36
N ALA A 15 -11.35 26.69 -11.16
CA ALA A 15 -12.71 26.18 -11.10
C ALA A 15 -12.78 24.68 -11.47
N LEU A 16 -12.03 24.25 -12.49
CA LEU A 16 -11.93 22.85 -12.87
C LEU A 16 -11.29 22.00 -11.77
N ALA A 17 -10.22 22.51 -11.16
CA ALA A 17 -9.56 21.83 -10.02
C ALA A 17 -10.48 21.77 -8.79
N GLN A 18 -11.26 22.83 -8.53
CA GLN A 18 -12.24 22.86 -7.46
C GLN A 18 -13.41 21.91 -7.73
N ASP A 19 -13.87 21.82 -8.97
CA ASP A 19 -14.98 20.93 -9.36
C ASP A 19 -14.54 19.46 -9.35
N LEU A 20 -13.36 19.14 -9.88
CA LEU A 20 -12.73 17.82 -9.75
C LEU A 20 -12.44 17.46 -8.29
N GLY A 21 -11.96 18.42 -7.49
CA GLY A 21 -11.76 18.26 -6.07
C GLY A 21 -13.08 18.06 -5.31
N ARG A 22 -14.12 18.79 -5.67
CA ARG A 22 -15.48 18.61 -5.09
C ARG A 22 -16.12 17.29 -5.46
N THR A 23 -15.97 16.83 -6.71
CA THR A 23 -16.51 15.55 -7.16
C THR A 23 -15.81 14.37 -6.50
N SER A 24 -14.51 14.48 -6.22
CA SER A 24 -13.75 13.45 -5.51
C SER A 24 -13.86 13.56 -3.98
N SER A 25 -13.96 14.78 -3.41
CA SER A 25 -14.01 14.98 -1.96
C SER A 25 -15.42 14.83 -1.38
N VAL A 26 -16.47 15.15 -2.13
CA VAL A 26 -17.88 15.01 -1.66
C VAL A 26 -18.23 13.56 -1.31
N HIS A 27 -17.58 12.59 -1.94
CA HIS A 27 -17.82 11.17 -1.63
C HIS A 27 -16.92 10.58 -0.56
N ARG A 28 -15.85 11.26 -0.13
CA ARG A 28 -14.85 10.68 0.77
C ARG A 28 -14.83 11.25 2.18
N ALA A 29 -15.10 12.52 2.36
CA ALA A 29 -15.09 13.13 3.69
C ALA A 29 -16.42 12.94 4.43
N VAL A 30 -16.40 12.19 5.52
CA VAL A 30 -17.51 12.11 6.47
C VAL A 30 -17.52 13.38 7.32
N SER A 31 -18.67 14.06 7.41
CA SER A 31 -18.89 15.24 8.24
C SER A 31 -19.63 14.85 9.52
N LEU A 32 -19.47 15.66 10.57
CA LEU A 32 -20.26 15.52 11.81
C LEU A 32 -21.77 15.77 11.59
N GLU A 33 -22.12 16.43 10.49
CA GLU A 33 -23.52 16.73 10.13
C GLU A 33 -24.15 15.62 9.28
N ASP A 34 -23.37 14.64 8.85
CA ASP A 34 -23.88 13.52 8.03
C ASP A 34 -24.75 12.59 8.89
N ASP A 35 -25.91 12.25 8.39
CA ASP A 35 -26.70 11.16 8.95
C ASP A 35 -26.10 9.79 8.59
N CYS A 36 -26.61 8.74 9.23
CA CYS A 36 -26.09 7.39 9.04
C CYS A 36 -26.18 6.90 7.59
N ALA A 37 -27.23 7.29 6.86
CA ALA A 37 -27.42 6.89 5.47
C ALA A 37 -26.36 7.55 4.56
N VAL A 38 -26.11 8.84 4.79
CA VAL A 38 -25.06 9.58 4.07
C VAL A 38 -23.67 9.02 4.39
N VAL A 39 -23.38 8.70 5.65
CA VAL A 39 -22.11 8.07 6.05
C VAL A 39 -21.91 6.74 5.33
N ILE A 40 -22.92 5.88 5.29
CA ILE A 40 -22.86 4.60 4.58
C ILE A 40 -22.56 4.81 3.10
N GLN A 41 -23.28 5.72 2.43
CA GLN A 41 -23.06 6.02 1.01
C GLN A 41 -21.64 6.54 0.75
N LYS A 42 -21.14 7.45 1.58
CA LYS A 42 -19.79 8.01 1.45
C LYS A 42 -18.70 6.94 1.63
N ILE A 43 -18.82 6.08 2.64
CA ILE A 43 -17.85 5.01 2.90
C ILE A 43 -17.86 3.99 1.76
N LEU A 44 -19.03 3.47 1.38
CA LEU A 44 -19.11 2.47 0.32
C LEU A 44 -18.71 3.03 -1.04
N GLY A 45 -19.13 4.26 -1.36
CA GLY A 45 -18.74 4.93 -2.61
C GLY A 45 -17.25 5.20 -2.70
N SER A 46 -16.63 5.65 -1.60
CA SER A 46 -15.18 5.83 -1.50
C SER A 46 -14.44 4.51 -1.68
N THR A 47 -14.90 3.46 -1.00
CA THR A 47 -14.31 2.12 -1.12
C THR A 47 -14.38 1.60 -2.55
N ALA A 48 -15.53 1.71 -3.21
CA ALA A 48 -15.68 1.28 -4.60
C ALA A 48 -14.78 2.07 -5.57
N ALA A 49 -14.66 3.38 -5.37
CA ALA A 49 -13.77 4.22 -6.16
C ALA A 49 -12.30 3.84 -5.96
N SER A 50 -11.90 3.52 -4.73
CA SER A 50 -10.56 3.05 -4.39
C SER A 50 -10.22 1.73 -5.06
N LEU A 51 -11.14 0.78 -5.09
CA LEU A 51 -10.97 -0.50 -5.80
C LEU A 51 -10.81 -0.31 -7.31
N THR A 52 -11.60 0.58 -7.89
CA THR A 52 -11.49 0.91 -9.31
C THR A 52 -10.14 1.56 -9.62
N ALA A 53 -9.67 2.47 -8.77
CA ALA A 53 -8.36 3.09 -8.91
C ALA A 53 -7.23 2.05 -8.81
N LEU A 54 -7.30 1.13 -7.84
CA LEU A 54 -6.32 0.07 -7.67
C LEU A 54 -6.23 -0.84 -8.91
N GLN A 55 -7.34 -1.17 -9.54
CA GLN A 55 -7.37 -1.96 -10.78
C GLN A 55 -6.52 -1.34 -11.90
N HIS A 56 -6.43 -0.01 -11.95
CA HIS A 56 -5.62 0.71 -12.94
C HIS A 56 -4.16 0.91 -12.50
N GLN A 57 -3.87 0.76 -11.21
CA GLN A 57 -2.51 0.92 -10.66
C GLN A 57 -1.72 -0.38 -10.71
N LEU A 58 -2.37 -1.51 -10.44
CA LEU A 58 -1.71 -2.80 -10.38
C LEU A 58 -1.22 -3.25 -11.76
N ASN A 59 0.07 -3.58 -11.83
CA ASN A 59 0.70 -4.12 -13.03
C ASN A 59 0.73 -5.66 -12.96
N PRO A 60 0.08 -6.36 -13.89
CA PRO A 60 0.07 -7.83 -13.90
C PRO A 60 1.47 -8.46 -13.96
N ASN A 61 2.42 -7.84 -14.65
CA ASN A 61 3.78 -8.38 -14.74
C ASN A 61 4.50 -8.30 -13.39
N THR A 62 4.34 -7.18 -12.67
CA THR A 62 4.88 -7.01 -11.31
C THR A 62 4.28 -8.03 -10.34
N LEU A 63 2.97 -8.28 -10.44
CA LEU A 63 2.30 -9.28 -9.60
C LEU A 63 2.77 -10.71 -9.93
N ASN A 64 2.99 -11.04 -11.21
CA ASN A 64 3.55 -12.32 -11.60
C ASN A 64 4.97 -12.50 -11.06
N GLU A 65 5.81 -11.47 -11.14
CA GLU A 65 7.17 -11.50 -10.60
C GLU A 65 7.16 -11.69 -9.07
N ALA A 66 6.30 -10.99 -8.36
CA ALA A 66 6.10 -11.18 -6.92
C ALA A 66 5.66 -12.62 -6.60
N ALA A 67 4.69 -13.15 -7.34
CA ALA A 67 4.20 -14.52 -7.16
C ALA A 67 5.28 -15.56 -7.40
N ASP A 68 6.11 -15.38 -8.44
CA ASP A 68 7.24 -16.26 -8.76
C ASP A 68 8.30 -16.25 -7.64
N LEU A 69 8.64 -15.09 -7.10
CA LEU A 69 9.55 -14.97 -5.96
C LEU A 69 9.00 -15.70 -4.73
N LEU A 70 7.71 -15.49 -4.40
CA LEU A 70 7.06 -16.18 -3.27
C LEU A 70 6.96 -17.69 -3.48
N ALA A 71 6.69 -18.12 -4.74
CA ALA A 71 6.61 -19.54 -5.07
C ALA A 71 7.94 -20.27 -4.91
N GLN A 72 9.06 -19.63 -5.24
CA GLN A 72 10.40 -20.18 -5.16
C GLN A 72 11.04 -20.07 -3.78
N ALA A 73 10.52 -19.18 -2.92
CA ALA A 73 11.07 -18.93 -1.61
C ALA A 73 11.01 -20.17 -0.70
N THR A 74 12.12 -20.42 0.00
CA THR A 74 12.19 -21.43 1.08
C THR A 74 11.63 -20.90 2.39
N ARG A 75 11.67 -19.57 2.58
CA ARG A 75 11.11 -18.87 3.73
C ARG A 75 10.65 -17.47 3.30
N ILE A 76 9.51 -17.04 3.80
CA ILE A 76 8.92 -15.73 3.54
C ILE A 76 8.69 -15.04 4.87
N ASP A 77 9.29 -13.87 5.07
CA ASP A 77 9.07 -13.07 6.27
C ASP A 77 8.36 -11.77 5.90
N CYS A 78 7.16 -11.57 6.47
CA CYS A 78 6.34 -10.39 6.25
C CYS A 78 6.66 -9.35 7.33
N TYR A 79 7.33 -8.27 6.96
CA TYR A 79 7.74 -7.19 7.86
C TYR A 79 6.75 -6.04 7.81
N SER A 80 6.38 -5.56 8.98
CA SER A 80 5.49 -4.41 9.12
C SER A 80 5.78 -3.65 10.41
N VAL A 81 5.45 -2.35 10.43
CA VAL A 81 5.54 -1.51 11.62
C VAL A 81 4.24 -0.71 11.74
N GLY A 82 3.59 -0.83 12.89
CA GLY A 82 2.30 -0.19 13.16
C GLY A 82 1.11 -1.14 12.97
N THR A 83 -0.01 -0.79 13.61
CA THR A 83 -1.17 -1.69 13.80
C THR A 83 -1.78 -2.17 12.49
N THR A 84 -1.99 -1.26 11.54
CA THR A 84 -2.67 -1.60 10.27
C THR A 84 -1.81 -2.46 9.37
N SER A 85 -0.52 -2.11 9.23
CA SER A 85 0.42 -2.93 8.46
C SER A 85 0.63 -4.30 9.10
N ALA A 86 0.56 -4.39 10.44
CA ALA A 86 0.63 -5.66 11.16
C ALA A 86 -0.52 -6.59 10.79
N PHE A 87 -1.75 -6.06 10.77
CA PHE A 87 -2.91 -6.83 10.33
C PHE A 87 -2.75 -7.37 8.90
N MET A 88 -2.24 -6.56 7.98
CA MET A 88 -1.99 -6.99 6.59
C MET A 88 -0.92 -8.08 6.51
N ALA A 89 0.16 -7.95 7.29
CA ALA A 89 1.23 -8.94 7.31
C ALA A 89 0.75 -10.27 7.90
N ASP A 90 -0.09 -10.24 8.94
CA ASP A 90 -0.70 -11.44 9.53
C ASP A 90 -1.65 -12.14 8.54
N ASP A 91 -2.49 -11.38 7.82
CA ASP A 91 -3.40 -11.95 6.82
C ASP A 91 -2.62 -12.57 5.65
N LEU A 92 -1.62 -11.86 5.12
CA LEU A 92 -0.75 -12.38 4.05
C LEU A 92 -0.04 -13.66 4.50
N GLN A 93 0.56 -13.66 5.69
CA GLN A 93 1.19 -14.86 6.26
C GLN A 93 0.21 -16.02 6.34
N GLY A 94 -1.01 -15.77 6.83
CA GLY A 94 -2.05 -16.80 6.93
C GLY A 94 -2.49 -17.37 5.56
N ARG A 95 -2.49 -16.53 4.51
CA ARG A 95 -2.77 -16.97 3.12
C ARG A 95 -1.65 -17.83 2.58
N LEU A 96 -0.40 -17.37 2.72
CA LEU A 96 0.79 -18.10 2.28
C LEU A 96 0.93 -19.44 3.00
N PHE A 97 0.65 -19.49 4.30
CA PHE A 97 0.64 -20.73 5.08
C PHE A 97 -0.35 -21.75 4.51
N ARG A 98 -1.57 -21.31 4.13
CA ARG A 98 -2.57 -22.21 3.50
C ARG A 98 -2.11 -22.73 2.14
N LEU A 99 -1.21 -22.04 1.47
CA LEU A 99 -0.55 -22.49 0.23
C LEU A 99 0.68 -23.36 0.49
N GLY A 100 0.93 -23.75 1.75
CA GLY A 100 2.06 -24.59 2.13
C GLY A 100 3.41 -23.90 2.20
N LYS A 101 3.43 -22.55 2.28
CA LYS A 101 4.66 -21.77 2.39
C LYS A 101 5.09 -21.58 3.85
N ALA A 102 6.40 -21.65 4.10
CA ALA A 102 6.97 -21.26 5.40
C ALA A 102 6.98 -19.73 5.48
N ALA A 103 5.89 -19.16 5.99
CA ALA A 103 5.67 -17.72 6.08
C ALA A 103 5.50 -17.28 7.53
N HIS A 104 6.09 -16.13 7.90
CA HIS A 104 6.05 -15.55 9.25
C HIS A 104 5.76 -14.06 9.17
N ALA A 105 4.82 -13.55 9.97
CA ALA A 105 4.59 -12.13 10.17
C ALA A 105 5.40 -11.65 11.38
N ILE A 106 6.19 -10.59 11.18
CA ILE A 106 7.11 -10.07 12.20
C ILE A 106 6.93 -8.56 12.34
N HIS A 107 6.38 -8.14 13.48
CA HIS A 107 5.98 -6.74 13.74
C HIS A 107 6.95 -5.99 14.64
N ASP A 108 7.69 -6.72 15.47
CA ASP A 108 8.69 -6.16 16.37
C ASP A 108 9.98 -5.85 15.60
N ALA A 109 10.44 -4.60 15.66
CA ALA A 109 11.59 -4.13 14.90
C ALA A 109 12.87 -4.91 15.19
N HIS A 110 13.10 -5.29 16.46
CA HIS A 110 14.28 -6.05 16.83
C HIS A 110 14.23 -7.49 16.30
N LYS A 111 13.05 -8.11 16.37
CA LYS A 111 12.84 -9.44 15.76
C LYS A 111 12.97 -9.41 14.25
N GLN A 112 12.57 -8.32 13.59
CA GLN A 112 12.78 -8.15 12.15
C GLN A 112 14.27 -8.16 11.79
N LEU A 113 15.12 -7.45 12.55
CA LEU A 113 16.56 -7.45 12.33
C LEU A 113 17.18 -8.85 12.50
N ILE A 114 16.78 -9.59 13.54
CA ILE A 114 17.23 -10.97 13.76
C ILE A 114 16.79 -11.88 12.60
N SER A 115 15.56 -11.75 12.19
CA SER A 115 14.98 -12.50 11.07
C SER A 115 15.71 -12.18 9.76
N ALA A 116 15.89 -10.90 9.46
CA ALA A 116 16.57 -10.41 8.26
C ALA A 116 18.01 -10.93 8.15
N ALA A 117 18.73 -10.96 9.28
CA ALA A 117 20.09 -11.49 9.34
C ALA A 117 20.19 -12.99 8.97
N SER A 118 19.10 -13.73 9.08
CA SER A 118 19.05 -15.19 8.83
C SER A 118 18.23 -15.58 7.58
N LEU A 119 17.68 -14.62 6.84
CA LEU A 119 16.76 -14.91 5.74
C LEU A 119 17.46 -15.54 4.53
N GLY A 120 18.64 -15.03 4.17
CA GLY A 120 19.53 -15.61 3.17
C GLY A 120 19.01 -15.53 1.71
N ILE A 121 19.79 -16.07 0.79
CA ILE A 121 19.59 -15.93 -0.67
C ILE A 121 18.33 -16.62 -1.23
N HIS A 122 17.76 -17.56 -0.49
CA HIS A 122 16.52 -18.25 -0.88
C HIS A 122 15.29 -17.74 -0.11
N GLY A 123 15.48 -16.69 0.69
CA GLY A 123 14.42 -16.05 1.44
C GLY A 123 13.83 -14.85 0.71
N VAL A 124 12.59 -14.54 1.04
CA VAL A 124 11.89 -13.34 0.57
C VAL A 124 11.40 -12.53 1.77
N ALA A 125 11.74 -11.26 1.81
CA ALA A 125 11.16 -10.29 2.73
C ALA A 125 10.01 -9.56 2.03
N VAL A 126 8.79 -9.66 2.56
CA VAL A 126 7.66 -8.84 2.12
C VAL A 126 7.50 -7.68 3.10
N ALA A 127 7.84 -6.49 2.67
CA ALA A 127 7.79 -5.29 3.50
C ALA A 127 6.52 -4.48 3.22
N ILE A 128 5.65 -4.33 4.22
CA ILE A 128 4.36 -3.66 4.10
C ILE A 128 4.40 -2.34 4.87
N SER A 129 4.38 -1.23 4.16
CA SER A 129 4.34 0.10 4.74
C SER A 129 3.75 1.11 3.77
N HIS A 130 2.56 1.60 4.06
CA HIS A 130 1.93 2.64 3.25
C HIS A 130 2.83 3.89 3.10
N VAL A 131 3.45 4.35 4.17
CA VAL A 131 4.33 5.54 4.16
C VAL A 131 5.68 5.25 3.51
N GLY A 132 6.19 4.02 3.56
CA GLY A 132 7.46 3.60 2.97
C GLY A 132 8.71 4.30 3.53
N ARG A 133 8.62 4.93 4.71
CA ARG A 133 9.68 5.77 5.32
C ARG A 133 9.99 5.42 6.77
N MET A 134 9.46 4.29 7.26
CA MET A 134 9.66 3.88 8.66
C MET A 134 11.10 3.39 8.88
N PRO A 135 11.92 4.07 9.72
CA PRO A 135 13.35 3.79 9.82
C PRO A 135 13.67 2.34 10.18
N PHE A 136 12.95 1.77 11.15
CA PHE A 136 13.17 0.39 11.58
C PHE A 136 12.86 -0.63 10.50
N LEU A 137 11.82 -0.39 9.69
CA LEU A 137 11.49 -1.26 8.57
C LEU A 137 12.57 -1.19 7.47
N LEU A 138 13.01 0.03 7.14
CA LEU A 138 14.08 0.25 6.16
C LEU A 138 15.38 -0.41 6.58
N GLU A 139 15.72 -0.34 7.87
CA GLU A 139 16.89 -1.01 8.43
C GLU A 139 16.78 -2.53 8.25
N SER A 140 15.64 -3.12 8.62
CA SER A 140 15.40 -4.56 8.48
C SER A 140 15.47 -5.02 7.03
N VAL A 141 14.89 -4.25 6.09
CA VAL A 141 14.97 -4.53 4.65
C VAL A 141 16.40 -4.42 4.13
N THR A 142 17.16 -3.43 4.61
CA THR A 142 18.59 -3.30 4.27
C THR A 142 19.37 -4.54 4.69
N PHE A 143 19.16 -5.02 5.91
CA PHE A 143 19.82 -6.24 6.40
C PHE A 143 19.42 -7.47 5.58
N ALA A 144 18.13 -7.66 5.28
CA ALA A 144 17.68 -8.78 4.45
C ALA A 144 18.36 -8.79 3.08
N ARG A 145 18.46 -7.64 2.43
CA ARG A 145 19.17 -7.48 1.15
C ARG A 145 20.67 -7.78 1.25
N GLN A 146 21.32 -7.34 2.32
CA GLN A 146 22.75 -7.65 2.57
C GLN A 146 22.99 -9.15 2.72
N GLN A 147 22.00 -9.91 3.22
CA GLN A 147 22.06 -11.37 3.28
C GLN A 147 21.66 -12.04 1.96
N GLY A 148 21.36 -11.28 0.93
CA GLY A 148 20.99 -11.77 -0.41
C GLY A 148 19.50 -12.12 -0.58
N ALA A 149 18.67 -11.88 0.42
CA ALA A 149 17.23 -12.08 0.31
C ALA A 149 16.60 -11.13 -0.72
N LYS A 150 15.56 -11.60 -1.39
CA LYS A 150 14.73 -10.78 -2.27
C LYS A 150 13.72 -9.97 -1.47
N VAL A 151 13.40 -8.79 -1.95
CA VAL A 151 12.47 -7.87 -1.29
C VAL A 151 11.30 -7.55 -2.19
N ILE A 152 10.10 -7.81 -1.68
CA ILE A 152 8.84 -7.33 -2.25
C ILE A 152 8.34 -6.20 -1.33
N ALA A 153 8.10 -5.01 -1.89
CA ALA A 153 7.53 -3.90 -1.14
C ALA A 153 6.09 -3.66 -1.55
N ILE A 154 5.19 -3.54 -0.57
CA ILE A 154 3.82 -3.04 -0.74
C ILE A 154 3.76 -1.67 -0.09
N THR A 155 3.85 -0.61 -0.90
CA THR A 155 4.06 0.75 -0.42
C THR A 155 3.59 1.80 -1.43
N GLN A 156 3.63 3.06 -1.04
CA GLN A 156 3.49 4.16 -2.00
C GLN A 156 4.72 4.24 -2.91
N PRO A 157 4.54 4.60 -4.19
CA PRO A 157 5.65 4.83 -5.11
C PRO A 157 6.55 5.99 -4.64
N HIS A 158 7.78 5.99 -5.12
CA HIS A 158 8.77 7.04 -4.82
C HIS A 158 9.06 7.19 -3.31
N THR A 159 9.12 6.08 -2.60
CA THR A 159 9.51 6.03 -1.19
C THR A 159 10.84 5.30 -1.04
N PRO A 160 11.60 5.55 0.04
CA PRO A 160 12.83 4.80 0.31
C PRO A 160 12.61 3.28 0.34
N LEU A 161 11.44 2.80 0.76
CA LEU A 161 11.11 1.38 0.74
C LEU A 161 10.92 0.86 -0.70
N ALA A 162 10.24 1.63 -1.56
CA ALA A 162 10.08 1.32 -2.97
C ALA A 162 11.44 1.21 -3.67
N ASP A 163 12.33 2.19 -3.44
CA ASP A 163 13.68 2.22 -4.04
C ASP A 163 14.56 1.02 -3.62
N MET A 164 14.22 0.35 -2.50
CA MET A 164 14.95 -0.80 -1.99
C MET A 164 14.38 -2.14 -2.45
N ALA A 165 13.22 -2.17 -3.05
CA ALA A 165 12.54 -3.40 -3.45
C ALA A 165 13.13 -3.99 -4.73
N ASP A 166 13.15 -5.32 -4.82
CA ASP A 166 13.34 -6.03 -6.09
C ASP A 166 12.02 -6.01 -6.89
N VAL A 167 10.89 -6.08 -6.18
CA VAL A 167 9.55 -5.96 -6.74
C VAL A 167 8.74 -4.95 -5.92
N GLU A 168 8.24 -3.90 -6.58
CA GLU A 168 7.43 -2.86 -5.98
C GLU A 168 5.96 -3.04 -6.39
N ILE A 169 5.09 -3.23 -5.41
CA ILE A 169 3.63 -3.22 -5.58
C ILE A 169 3.12 -1.87 -5.10
N ASP A 170 2.77 -1.02 -6.06
CA ASP A 170 2.33 0.33 -5.80
C ASP A 170 0.93 0.37 -5.21
N VAL A 171 0.80 1.03 -4.07
CA VAL A 171 -0.48 1.29 -3.43
C VAL A 171 -0.59 2.78 -3.13
N MET A 172 -1.31 3.48 -3.97
CA MET A 172 -1.60 4.90 -3.77
C MET A 172 -2.89 5.06 -2.97
N VAL A 173 -2.78 5.67 -1.78
CA VAL A 173 -3.94 6.08 -1.00
C VAL A 173 -4.22 7.55 -1.29
N PRO A 174 -5.46 7.91 -1.67
CA PRO A 174 -5.81 9.30 -1.91
C PRO A 174 -5.54 10.16 -0.67
N PRO A 175 -5.06 11.40 -0.83
CA PRO A 175 -4.69 12.27 0.28
C PRO A 175 -5.89 12.69 1.16
N ASP A 176 -7.09 12.58 0.63
CA ASP A 176 -8.37 12.88 1.28
C ASP A 176 -9.10 11.64 1.83
N ALA A 177 -8.44 10.49 1.84
CA ALA A 177 -9.00 9.28 2.44
C ALA A 177 -9.31 9.52 3.92
N VAL A 178 -10.53 9.20 4.34
CA VAL A 178 -11.00 9.32 5.75
C VAL A 178 -10.13 8.51 6.70
N MET A 179 -9.64 7.39 6.22
CA MET A 179 -8.60 6.61 6.89
C MET A 179 -7.35 6.63 6.02
N ARG A 180 -6.21 6.98 6.61
CA ARG A 180 -4.91 7.02 5.91
C ARG A 180 -4.44 5.66 5.39
N VAL A 181 -5.14 4.62 5.74
CA VAL A 181 -4.98 3.27 5.21
C VAL A 181 -6.35 2.87 4.69
N GLY A 182 -6.54 3.09 3.41
CA GLY A 182 -7.80 2.79 2.75
C GLY A 182 -7.91 1.33 2.31
N THR A 183 -9.02 1.02 1.68
CA THR A 183 -9.34 -0.31 1.15
C THR A 183 -8.26 -0.81 0.19
N GLU A 184 -7.59 0.10 -0.53
CA GLU A 184 -6.50 -0.17 -1.48
C GLU A 184 -5.37 -0.95 -0.83
N ALA A 185 -4.96 -0.51 0.36
CA ALA A 185 -3.87 -1.14 1.09
C ALA A 185 -4.24 -2.53 1.61
N TYR A 186 -5.53 -2.75 1.95
CA TYR A 186 -6.02 -4.07 2.39
C TYR A 186 -6.15 -5.09 1.26
N ILE A 187 -6.27 -4.64 0.02
CA ILE A 187 -6.48 -5.54 -1.12
C ILE A 187 -5.16 -5.88 -1.81
N ALA A 188 -4.18 -4.98 -1.75
CA ALA A 188 -2.89 -5.17 -2.39
C ALA A 188 -2.03 -6.29 -1.77
N HIS A 189 -2.35 -6.74 -0.53
CA HIS A 189 -1.67 -7.87 0.09
C HIS A 189 -2.49 -9.16 -0.12
#